data_bcac1a09fa5254bdaf842a81cb5bbaed
#
_entry.id   bcac1a09fa5254bdaf842a81cb5bbaed
#
_cell.length_a   1.000
_cell.length_b   1.000
_cell.length_c   1.000
_cell.angle_alpha   90.00
_cell.angle_beta   90.00
_cell.angle_gamma   90.00
#
_symmetry.space_group_name_H-M   'P 1'
#
loop_
_entity.id
_entity.type
_entity.pdbx_description
1 polymer ?
#
loop_
_entity_poly.entity_id
_entity_poly.type
_entity_poly.pdbx_seq_one_letter_code
_entity_poly.pdbx_strand_id
1 'polypeptide(L)'
;SVLNDLDEQYLYRLPTEAEWEYAARAGTSGLRPFKYEEMADYAWFRESSDNKPMPVGSLKPNAWGLYDMIGNLWEWVEDSFDAEYYKISASTDPMGGELSSRKSMRGGSYHCTPERVRAGIRGSYVEHRSLSVLGFRLVAEKK
;
A
#
# COMPACT_ATOMS: atom_id res chain seq x y z
N SER A 1 15.54 -1.82 -14.58
CA SER A 1 15.07 -3.09 -13.97
C SER A 1 14.73 -4.08 -15.09
N VAL A 2 14.81 -5.37 -14.81
CA VAL A 2 14.53 -6.42 -15.81
C VAL A 2 13.17 -6.22 -16.50
N LEU A 3 12.13 -5.84 -15.76
CA LEU A 3 10.81 -5.56 -16.33
C LEU A 3 10.85 -4.39 -17.33
N ASN A 4 11.57 -3.33 -17.00
CA ASN A 4 11.68 -2.15 -17.86
C ASN A 4 12.50 -2.41 -19.13
N ASP A 5 13.39 -3.41 -19.09
CA ASP A 5 14.20 -3.83 -20.24
C ASP A 5 13.40 -4.78 -21.17
N LEU A 6 12.39 -5.48 -20.63
CA LEU A 6 11.55 -6.41 -21.39
C LEU A 6 10.28 -5.77 -21.97
N ASP A 7 9.82 -4.64 -21.44
CA ASP A 7 8.60 -3.96 -21.89
C ASP A 7 8.96 -2.64 -22.61
N GLU A 8 8.68 -2.59 -23.90
CA GLU A 8 8.94 -1.40 -24.71
C GLU A 8 7.90 -0.29 -24.52
N GLN A 9 6.72 -0.61 -23.96
CA GLN A 9 5.58 0.31 -23.86
C GLN A 9 5.47 0.98 -22.49
N TYR A 10 5.92 0.29 -21.44
CA TYR A 10 5.72 0.73 -20.06
C TYR A 10 7.01 0.77 -19.26
N LEU A 11 7.05 1.73 -18.33
CA LEU A 11 8.04 1.84 -17.27
C LEU A 11 7.39 1.39 -15.96
N TYR A 12 8.00 0.43 -15.28
CA TYR A 12 7.51 -0.10 -14.01
C TYR A 12 8.33 0.42 -12.83
N ARG A 13 7.62 0.89 -11.82
CA ARG A 13 8.20 1.35 -10.54
C ARG A 13 7.28 1.05 -9.37
N LEU A 14 7.76 1.23 -8.15
CA LEU A 14 6.90 1.30 -6.98
C LEU A 14 6.02 2.57 -7.06
N PRO A 15 4.78 2.53 -6.52
CA PRO A 15 4.00 3.75 -6.34
C PRO A 15 4.67 4.66 -5.32
N THR A 16 4.51 5.96 -5.44
CA THR A 16 4.75 6.87 -4.33
C THR A 16 3.73 6.62 -3.22
N GLU A 17 4.03 7.04 -2.00
CA GLU A 17 3.10 6.90 -0.87
C GLU A 17 1.76 7.61 -1.14
N ALA A 18 1.80 8.76 -1.79
CA ALA A 18 0.61 9.52 -2.18
C ALA A 18 -0.22 8.81 -3.26
N GLU A 19 0.41 8.26 -4.29
CA GLU A 19 -0.26 7.47 -5.33
C GLU A 19 -0.91 6.22 -4.73
N TRP A 20 -0.21 5.54 -3.85
CA TRP A 20 -0.73 4.35 -3.18
C TRP A 20 -2.00 4.68 -2.38
N GLU A 21 -1.97 5.74 -1.55
CA GLU A 21 -3.12 6.13 -0.74
C GLU A 21 -4.29 6.62 -1.59
N TYR A 22 -4.03 7.38 -2.65
CA TYR A 22 -5.03 7.81 -3.61
C TYR A 22 -5.74 6.62 -4.25
N ALA A 23 -4.98 5.62 -4.70
CA ALA A 23 -5.51 4.38 -5.28
C ALA A 23 -6.29 3.53 -4.25
N ALA A 24 -5.79 3.45 -3.01
CA ALA A 24 -6.46 2.72 -1.93
C ALA A 24 -7.81 3.34 -1.56
N ARG A 25 -7.92 4.66 -1.56
CA ARG A 25 -9.15 5.39 -1.28
C ARG A 25 -10.18 5.30 -2.40
N ALA A 26 -9.77 5.15 -3.63
CA ALA A 26 -10.64 5.01 -4.79
C ALA A 26 -11.79 6.02 -4.81
N GLY A 27 -11.49 7.30 -4.55
CA GLY A 27 -12.46 8.40 -4.51
C GLY A 27 -13.19 8.61 -3.18
N THR A 28 -12.90 7.80 -2.14
CA THR A 28 -13.49 7.99 -0.81
C THR A 28 -12.60 8.83 0.11
N SER A 29 -13.19 9.48 1.11
CA SER A 29 -12.50 10.28 2.13
C SER A 29 -12.44 9.61 3.52
N GLY A 30 -13.08 8.45 3.69
CA GLY A 30 -13.14 7.72 4.96
C GLY A 30 -11.81 7.06 5.36
N LEU A 31 -11.79 6.43 6.52
CA LEU A 31 -10.64 5.63 6.98
C LEU A 31 -10.39 4.43 6.05
N ARG A 32 -11.46 3.90 5.43
CA ARG A 32 -11.46 2.77 4.51
C ARG A 32 -12.37 3.08 3.33
N PRO A 33 -12.17 2.48 2.16
CA PRO A 33 -13.06 2.64 1.00
C PRO A 33 -14.34 1.79 1.09
N PHE A 34 -14.65 1.23 2.26
CA PHE A 34 -15.81 0.40 2.57
C PHE A 34 -16.24 0.62 4.03
N LYS A 35 -17.44 0.14 4.39
CA LYS A 35 -17.93 0.22 5.76
C LYS A 35 -17.22 -0.78 6.66
N TYR A 36 -17.15 -0.49 7.95
CA TYR A 36 -16.47 -1.35 8.93
C TYR A 36 -17.09 -2.76 8.97
N GLU A 37 -18.41 -2.86 8.89
CA GLU A 37 -19.18 -4.11 8.90
C GLU A 37 -18.91 -5.00 7.68
N GLU A 38 -18.43 -4.40 6.58
CA GLU A 38 -18.11 -5.08 5.33
C GLU A 38 -16.61 -5.45 5.23
N MET A 39 -15.83 -5.17 6.26
CA MET A 39 -14.37 -5.23 6.21
C MET A 39 -13.84 -6.59 5.76
N ALA A 40 -14.45 -7.69 6.22
CA ALA A 40 -14.03 -9.04 5.85
C ALA A 40 -14.30 -9.40 4.38
N ASP A 41 -15.12 -8.63 3.67
CA ASP A 41 -15.36 -8.80 2.23
C ASP A 41 -14.24 -8.17 1.38
N TYR A 42 -13.48 -7.24 1.95
CA TYR A 42 -12.51 -6.41 1.22
C TYR A 42 -11.07 -6.52 1.71
N ALA A 43 -10.86 -7.03 2.93
CA ALA A 43 -9.54 -7.01 3.56
C ALA A 43 -9.25 -8.28 4.35
N TRP A 44 -8.03 -8.78 4.20
CA TRP A 44 -7.48 -9.82 5.05
C TRP A 44 -6.73 -9.18 6.22
N PHE A 45 -7.24 -9.35 7.43
CA PHE A 45 -6.67 -8.91 8.70
C PHE A 45 -6.66 -10.07 9.68
N ARG A 46 -6.16 -9.89 10.88
CA ARG A 46 -5.87 -10.98 11.83
C ARG A 46 -7.03 -11.95 11.98
N GLU A 47 -8.24 -11.46 12.21
CA GLU A 47 -9.40 -12.27 12.49
C GLU A 47 -10.00 -12.92 11.22
N SER A 48 -9.94 -12.24 10.09
CA SER A 48 -10.52 -12.75 8.83
C SER A 48 -9.60 -13.72 8.09
N SER A 49 -8.29 -13.65 8.32
CA SER A 49 -7.27 -14.47 7.63
C SER A 49 -6.76 -15.65 8.46
N ASP A 50 -7.25 -15.81 9.68
CA ASP A 50 -6.67 -16.76 10.65
C ASP A 50 -5.16 -16.50 10.83
N ASN A 51 -4.78 -15.22 10.80
CA ASN A 51 -3.41 -14.75 10.99
C ASN A 51 -2.39 -15.34 9.99
N LYS A 52 -2.81 -15.51 8.72
CA LYS A 52 -2.02 -16.06 7.61
C LYS A 52 -2.10 -15.18 6.37
N PRO A 53 -1.07 -15.17 5.52
CA PRO A 53 -1.19 -14.56 4.20
C PRO A 53 -2.18 -15.35 3.34
N MET A 54 -2.99 -14.64 2.59
CA MET A 54 -4.05 -15.21 1.76
C MET A 54 -3.75 -14.97 0.27
N PRO A 55 -4.31 -15.81 -0.62
CA PRO A 55 -4.15 -15.61 -2.05
C PRO A 55 -4.65 -14.23 -2.47
N VAL A 56 -3.87 -13.55 -3.31
CA VAL A 56 -4.22 -12.23 -3.84
C VAL A 56 -5.48 -12.29 -4.71
N GLY A 57 -6.27 -11.22 -4.71
CA GLY A 57 -7.47 -11.09 -5.54
C GLY A 57 -8.64 -11.99 -5.12
N SER A 58 -8.63 -12.54 -3.90
CA SER A 58 -9.65 -13.47 -3.42
C SER A 58 -10.85 -12.79 -2.76
N LEU A 59 -10.74 -11.50 -2.43
CA LEU A 59 -11.84 -10.68 -1.88
C LEU A 59 -12.35 -9.68 -2.93
N LYS A 60 -13.28 -8.81 -2.52
CA LYS A 60 -13.82 -7.75 -3.39
C LYS A 60 -12.79 -6.65 -3.66
N PRO A 61 -12.72 -6.10 -4.88
CA PRO A 61 -11.89 -4.94 -5.17
C PRO A 61 -12.51 -3.65 -4.63
N ASN A 62 -11.70 -2.59 -4.54
CA ASN A 62 -12.23 -1.25 -4.33
C ASN A 62 -12.98 -0.73 -5.57
N ALA A 63 -13.53 0.49 -5.50
CA ALA A 63 -14.33 1.07 -6.59
C ALA A 63 -13.55 1.28 -7.91
N TRP A 64 -12.22 1.24 -7.88
CA TRP A 64 -11.35 1.32 -9.06
C TRP A 64 -10.85 -0.05 -9.55
N GLY A 65 -11.37 -1.14 -9.01
CA GLY A 65 -11.03 -2.50 -9.42
C GLY A 65 -9.71 -3.01 -8.83
N LEU A 66 -9.16 -2.35 -7.80
CA LEU A 66 -7.90 -2.74 -7.17
C LEU A 66 -8.17 -3.65 -5.97
N TYR A 67 -7.53 -4.81 -5.98
CA TYR A 67 -7.63 -5.82 -4.93
C TYR A 67 -6.57 -5.63 -3.85
N ASP A 68 -6.86 -6.08 -2.64
CA ASP A 68 -5.92 -6.18 -1.51
C ASP A 68 -5.17 -4.88 -1.19
N MET A 69 -5.78 -3.71 -1.51
CA MET A 69 -5.18 -2.41 -1.18
C MET A 69 -5.06 -2.19 0.33
N ILE A 70 -5.84 -2.89 1.12
CA ILE A 70 -5.87 -2.80 2.58
C ILE A 70 -5.86 -4.21 3.14
N GLY A 71 -4.91 -4.51 4.06
CA GLY A 71 -4.72 -5.85 4.63
C GLY A 71 -3.87 -6.76 3.76
N ASN A 72 -3.90 -8.04 4.00
CA ASN A 72 -3.07 -9.11 3.47
C ASN A 72 -1.57 -8.89 3.76
N LEU A 73 -0.87 -8.09 2.96
CA LEU A 73 0.52 -7.73 3.18
C LEU A 73 0.68 -6.21 3.21
N TRP A 74 1.56 -5.71 4.05
CA TRP A 74 2.11 -4.37 3.90
C TRP A 74 2.74 -4.25 2.51
N GLU A 75 2.67 -3.08 1.91
CA GLU A 75 3.25 -2.85 0.59
C GLU A 75 4.30 -1.74 0.62
N TRP A 76 5.46 -2.06 0.04
CA TRP A 76 6.49 -1.07 -0.21
C TRP A 76 6.00 0.06 -1.10
N VAL A 77 6.37 1.26 -0.77
CA VAL A 77 6.26 2.44 -1.64
C VAL A 77 7.64 3.04 -1.88
N GLU A 78 7.74 3.94 -2.85
CA GLU A 78 9.02 4.52 -3.27
C GLU A 78 9.64 5.42 -2.20
N ASP A 79 8.81 6.06 -1.40
CA ASP A 79 9.20 7.10 -0.45
C ASP A 79 10.06 6.57 0.70
N SER A 80 11.05 7.36 1.10
CA SER A 80 11.71 7.21 2.39
C SER A 80 10.74 7.62 3.51
N PHE A 81 10.82 6.91 4.63
CA PHE A 81 9.92 7.18 5.75
C PHE A 81 10.38 8.41 6.54
N ASP A 82 9.50 9.40 6.60
CA ASP A 82 9.60 10.55 7.51
C ASP A 82 8.25 10.73 8.21
N ALA A 83 8.24 10.64 9.53
CA ALA A 83 7.02 10.76 10.32
C ALA A 83 6.41 12.17 10.28
N GLU A 84 7.23 13.18 10.04
CA GLU A 84 6.85 14.59 10.03
C GLU A 84 6.62 15.16 8.63
N TYR A 85 6.93 14.38 7.59
CA TYR A 85 6.91 14.82 6.19
C TYR A 85 5.59 15.49 5.79
N TYR A 86 4.45 14.92 6.17
CA TYR A 86 3.15 15.49 5.80
C TYR A 86 2.85 16.87 6.40
N LYS A 87 3.60 17.30 7.40
CA LYS A 87 3.47 18.66 7.93
C LYS A 87 4.09 19.73 7.02
N ILE A 88 5.03 19.31 6.16
CA ILE A 88 5.81 20.21 5.30
C ILE A 88 5.75 19.83 3.82
N SER A 89 5.07 18.75 3.47
CA SER A 89 5.03 18.26 2.08
C SER A 89 4.27 19.17 1.15
N ALA A 90 4.63 19.11 -0.15
CA ALA A 90 3.85 19.75 -1.21
C ALA A 90 2.42 19.21 -1.25
N SER A 91 1.46 20.05 -1.65
CA SER A 91 0.05 19.67 -1.77
C SER A 91 -0.23 18.82 -3.02
N THR A 92 0.70 18.81 -3.98
CA THR A 92 0.58 18.08 -5.24
C THR A 92 1.80 17.19 -5.42
N ASP A 93 1.57 15.92 -5.71
CA ASP A 93 2.58 14.88 -5.97
C ASP A 93 3.76 14.88 -4.97
N PRO A 94 3.52 14.73 -3.66
CA PRO A 94 4.58 14.70 -2.68
C PRO A 94 5.45 13.44 -2.85
N MET A 95 6.79 13.61 -2.88
CA MET A 95 7.77 12.54 -3.13
C MET A 95 8.40 11.94 -1.87
N GLY A 96 7.91 12.27 -0.68
CA GLY A 96 8.47 11.77 0.58
C GLY A 96 9.66 12.60 1.11
N GLY A 97 10.10 12.30 2.32
CA GLY A 97 11.24 12.95 2.98
C GLY A 97 12.58 12.42 2.46
N GLU A 98 13.61 13.26 2.51
CA GLU A 98 14.96 12.87 2.10
C GLU A 98 15.66 11.99 3.16
N LEU A 99 16.39 10.97 2.67
CA LEU A 99 17.50 10.26 3.35
C LEU A 99 17.19 9.55 4.69
N SER A 100 16.09 8.82 4.76
CA SER A 100 15.96 7.77 5.80
C SER A 100 16.50 6.44 5.27
N SER A 101 17.20 5.66 6.11
CA SER A 101 17.52 4.26 5.84
C SER A 101 16.28 3.34 5.89
N ARG A 102 15.12 3.89 6.10
CA ARG A 102 13.84 3.19 6.16
C ARG A 102 12.96 3.65 5.02
N LYS A 103 12.35 2.70 4.35
CA LYS A 103 11.32 2.92 3.33
C LYS A 103 9.93 2.87 3.96
N SER A 104 9.03 3.67 3.42
CA SER A 104 7.62 3.65 3.79
C SER A 104 6.94 2.38 3.29
N MET A 105 5.97 1.91 4.06
CA MET A 105 5.06 0.83 3.67
C MET A 105 3.62 1.18 4.08
N ARG A 106 2.67 0.66 3.33
CA ARG A 106 1.26 1.04 3.43
C ARG A 106 0.34 -0.18 3.51
N GLY A 107 -0.92 0.03 3.95
CA GLY A 107 -2.04 -0.90 3.84
C GLY A 107 -2.31 -1.75 5.07
N GLY A 108 -1.35 -2.01 5.91
CA GLY A 108 -1.48 -3.02 6.96
C GLY A 108 -1.34 -4.44 6.42
N SER A 109 -1.48 -5.44 7.26
CA SER A 109 -1.32 -6.84 6.86
C SER A 109 -2.32 -7.76 7.56
N TYR A 110 -2.33 -9.02 7.14
CA TYR A 110 -3.07 -10.11 7.77
C TYR A 110 -2.78 -10.27 9.28
N HIS A 111 -1.67 -9.72 9.77
CA HIS A 111 -1.27 -9.77 11.18
C HIS A 111 -1.81 -8.59 12.01
N CYS A 112 -2.34 -7.57 11.34
CA CYS A 112 -2.85 -6.36 11.98
C CYS A 112 -4.27 -6.54 12.51
N THR A 113 -4.58 -5.84 13.61
CA THR A 113 -5.97 -5.73 14.08
C THR A 113 -6.80 -4.84 13.13
N PRO A 114 -8.14 -4.93 13.15
CA PRO A 114 -9.01 -4.14 12.27
C PRO A 114 -8.73 -2.64 12.29
N GLU A 115 -8.40 -2.07 13.46
CA GLU A 115 -8.15 -0.63 13.61
C GLU A 115 -6.90 -0.17 12.82
N ARG A 116 -5.95 -1.07 12.64
CA ARG A 116 -4.68 -0.81 11.94
C ARG A 116 -4.74 -1.12 10.44
N VAL A 117 -5.86 -1.63 9.94
CA VAL A 117 -6.07 -1.95 8.52
C VAL A 117 -6.92 -0.85 7.91
N ARG A 118 -6.27 0.19 7.38
CA ARG A 118 -6.90 1.41 6.84
C ARG A 118 -6.02 2.13 5.82
N ALA A 119 -6.63 2.93 4.95
CA ALA A 119 -5.93 3.61 3.85
C ALA A 119 -4.80 4.55 4.34
N GLY A 120 -5.02 5.28 5.43
CA GLY A 120 -4.04 6.21 5.99
C GLY A 120 -3.00 5.59 6.92
N ILE A 121 -2.97 4.26 7.13
CA ILE A 121 -1.95 3.65 7.97
C ILE A 121 -0.58 3.74 7.29
N ARG A 122 0.40 4.12 8.08
CA ARG A 122 1.81 4.17 7.64
C ARG A 122 2.66 3.24 8.48
N GLY A 123 3.58 2.58 7.85
CA GLY A 123 4.63 1.82 8.49
C GLY A 123 5.97 2.10 7.83
N SER A 124 7.03 1.58 8.40
CA SER A 124 8.36 1.67 7.79
C SER A 124 9.22 0.49 8.16
N TYR A 125 10.10 0.12 7.26
CA TYR A 125 11.09 -0.93 7.51
C TYR A 125 12.39 -0.64 6.77
N VAL A 126 13.47 -1.31 7.20
CA VAL A 126 14.78 -1.17 6.57
C VAL A 126 14.74 -1.79 5.18
N GLU A 127 15.10 -1.01 4.15
CA GLU A 127 14.92 -1.37 2.74
C GLU A 127 15.64 -2.66 2.29
N HIS A 128 16.72 -3.04 2.97
CA HIS A 128 17.49 -4.24 2.61
C HIS A 128 17.03 -5.53 3.32
N ARG A 129 15.88 -5.48 4.01
CA ARG A 129 15.34 -6.64 4.72
C ARG A 129 13.96 -7.01 4.20
N SER A 130 13.65 -8.29 4.26
CA SER A 130 12.32 -8.83 3.97
C SER A 130 11.58 -9.20 5.26
N LEU A 131 10.26 -9.14 5.20
CA LEU A 131 9.35 -9.60 6.25
C LEU A 131 8.27 -10.47 5.60
N SER A 132 7.81 -11.49 6.34
CA SER A 132 6.70 -12.34 5.90
C SER A 132 5.37 -11.61 5.71
N VAL A 133 5.25 -10.41 6.27
CA VAL A 133 4.06 -9.56 6.19
C VAL A 133 4.18 -8.42 5.17
N LEU A 134 5.21 -8.46 4.31
CA LEU A 134 5.56 -7.34 3.43
C LEU A 134 5.70 -7.80 1.97
N GLY A 135 5.01 -7.12 1.09
CA GLY A 135 5.03 -7.31 -0.36
C GLY A 135 5.15 -5.99 -1.10
N PHE A 136 4.71 -5.95 -2.35
CA PHE A 136 4.70 -4.75 -3.18
C PHE A 136 3.70 -4.87 -4.33
N ARG A 137 3.34 -3.73 -4.91
CA ARG A 137 2.69 -3.63 -6.23
C ARG A 137 3.43 -2.62 -7.09
N LEU A 138 3.21 -2.66 -8.39
CA LEU A 138 3.86 -1.78 -9.34
C LEU A 138 2.86 -0.80 -9.97
N VAL A 139 3.36 0.37 -10.31
CA VAL A 139 2.75 1.31 -11.25
C VAL A 139 3.39 1.07 -12.62
N ALA A 140 2.57 1.04 -13.67
CA ALA A 140 3.01 1.01 -15.05
C ALA A 140 2.73 2.39 -15.68
N GLU A 141 3.78 3.11 -16.03
CA GLU A 141 3.71 4.38 -16.74
C GLU A 141 3.98 4.13 -18.23
N LYS A 142 3.16 4.73 -19.09
CA LYS A 142 3.38 4.64 -20.53
C LYS A 142 4.60 5.48 -20.90
N LYS A 143 5.55 4.88 -21.63
CA LYS A 143 6.73 5.56 -22.20
C LYS A 143 6.36 6.60 -23.24
#